data_4b88604ccbf599278e123e6ed555d12e
#
_entry.id   4b88604ccbf599278e123e6ed555d12e
#
_cell.length_a   1.000
_cell.length_b   1.000
_cell.length_c   1.000
_cell.angle_alpha   90.00
_cell.angle_beta   90.00
_cell.angle_gamma   90.00
#
_symmetry.space_group_name_H-M   'P 1'
#
loop_
_entity.id
_entity.type
_entity.pdbx_description
1 polymer ?
#
loop_
_entity_poly.entity_id
_entity_poly.type
_entity_poly.pdbx_seq_one_letter_code
_entity_poly.pdbx_strand_id
1 'polypeptide(L)'
;GHPNCIQPGTRPRITLTPTLVLKEGKPCLAISVAGGDLQDQTTLNILLNFVEFGMLPADAVTAQRFATEHHQDSFDPNPNREEAFIEPGSLTVNAGLGQETQADLAKRGHTVRVKDGTIANPVMLYVDQESGQLYAAGDPAARRHAAALNTK
;
A
#
# COMPACT_ATOMS: atom_id res chain seq x y z
N GLY A 1 -11.31 5.65 29.24
CA GLY A 1 -11.75 5.98 27.90
C GLY A 1 -10.89 5.31 26.84
N HIS A 2 -11.41 5.15 25.64
CA HIS A 2 -10.67 4.58 24.51
C HIS A 2 -9.46 5.47 24.16
N PRO A 3 -8.29 4.90 23.81
CA PRO A 3 -7.08 5.69 23.48
C PRO A 3 -7.29 6.74 22.38
N ASN A 4 -8.21 6.49 21.45
CA ASN A 4 -8.54 7.40 20.34
C ASN A 4 -9.65 8.42 20.68
N CYS A 5 -10.09 8.53 21.94
CA CYS A 5 -11.02 9.58 22.34
C CYS A 5 -10.38 10.96 22.18
N ILE A 6 -11.16 11.92 21.69
CA ILE A 6 -10.71 13.30 21.53
C ILE A 6 -10.47 13.90 22.91
N GLN A 7 -9.25 14.42 23.13
CA GLN A 7 -8.85 15.14 24.34
C GLN A 7 -8.05 16.39 23.96
N PRO A 8 -8.21 17.51 24.68
CA PRO A 8 -7.40 18.70 24.42
C PRO A 8 -5.90 18.41 24.53
N GLY A 9 -5.12 18.93 23.58
CA GLY A 9 -3.64 18.80 23.57
C GLY A 9 -3.11 17.44 23.11
N THR A 10 -3.96 16.48 22.75
CA THR A 10 -3.51 15.18 22.19
C THR A 10 -3.50 15.18 20.67
N ARG A 11 -2.56 14.44 20.10
CA ARG A 11 -2.53 14.17 18.65
C ARG A 11 -3.39 12.95 18.33
N PRO A 12 -4.21 13.00 17.27
CA PRO A 12 -4.93 11.82 16.81
C PRO A 12 -3.97 10.76 16.27
N ARG A 13 -4.32 9.49 16.38
CA ARG A 13 -3.67 8.43 15.62
C ARG A 13 -3.96 8.64 14.14
N ILE A 14 -2.95 8.43 13.31
CA ILE A 14 -3.06 8.62 11.86
C ILE A 14 -2.41 7.44 11.14
N THR A 15 -3.06 6.95 10.08
CA THR A 15 -2.55 5.89 9.19
C THR A 15 -2.14 6.41 7.82
N LEU A 16 -2.28 7.71 7.58
CA LEU A 16 -1.99 8.34 6.29
C LEU A 16 -0.50 8.29 5.96
N THR A 17 -0.15 7.78 4.79
CA THR A 17 1.22 7.65 4.27
C THR A 17 1.37 8.28 2.88
N PRO A 18 1.06 9.58 2.71
CA PRO A 18 1.29 10.24 1.43
C PRO A 18 2.78 10.21 1.12
N THR A 19 3.12 9.73 -0.08
CA THR A 19 4.51 9.55 -0.49
C THR A 19 4.81 10.40 -1.71
N LEU A 20 5.86 11.21 -1.63
CA LEU A 20 6.40 12.00 -2.74
C LEU A 20 7.87 11.62 -2.93
N VAL A 21 8.22 11.24 -4.16
CA VAL A 21 9.60 10.94 -4.54
C VAL A 21 10.15 12.07 -5.41
N LEU A 22 11.34 12.52 -5.07
CA LEU A 22 12.09 13.49 -5.85
C LEU A 22 13.26 12.78 -6.56
N LYS A 23 13.50 13.11 -7.81
CA LYS A 23 14.70 12.74 -8.56
C LYS A 23 15.42 14.02 -8.93
N GLU A 24 16.68 14.16 -8.49
CA GLU A 24 17.48 15.35 -8.73
C GLU A 24 16.78 16.67 -8.26
N GLY A 25 16.10 16.61 -7.13
CA GLY A 25 15.39 17.74 -6.54
C GLY A 25 14.04 18.09 -7.20
N LYS A 26 13.61 17.36 -8.20
CA LYS A 26 12.33 17.59 -8.90
C LYS A 26 11.32 16.50 -8.56
N PRO A 27 10.01 16.83 -8.47
CA PRO A 27 8.98 15.82 -8.30
C PRO A 27 9.04 14.75 -9.41
N CYS A 28 9.06 13.49 -9.01
CA CYS A 28 9.12 12.35 -9.91
C CYS A 28 7.87 11.47 -9.74
N LEU A 29 7.51 11.17 -8.49
CA LEU A 29 6.47 10.21 -8.19
C LEU A 29 5.64 10.67 -7.00
N ALA A 30 4.34 10.47 -7.05
CA ALA A 30 3.46 10.60 -5.89
C ALA A 30 2.60 9.33 -5.78
N ILE A 31 2.53 8.75 -4.57
CA ILE A 31 1.73 7.58 -4.27
C ILE A 31 0.79 7.91 -3.12
N SER A 32 -0.45 7.47 -3.24
CA SER A 32 -1.42 7.50 -2.16
C SER A 32 -2.19 6.19 -2.12
N VAL A 33 -2.43 5.70 -0.90
CA VAL A 33 -3.12 4.43 -0.69
C VAL A 33 -4.22 4.64 0.35
N ALA A 34 -5.41 4.14 0.09
CA ALA A 34 -6.43 3.97 1.11
C ALA A 34 -6.45 2.52 1.59
N GLY A 35 -6.27 2.27 2.88
CA GLY A 35 -6.17 0.90 3.41
C GLY A 35 -5.90 0.81 4.92
N GLY A 36 -6.13 1.88 5.68
CA GLY A 36 -5.86 1.87 7.13
C GLY A 36 -4.39 1.54 7.42
N ASP A 37 -4.13 0.58 8.27
CA ASP A 37 -2.78 0.14 8.66
C ASP A 37 -2.01 -0.58 7.54
N LEU A 38 -2.65 -0.85 6.39
CA LEU A 38 -1.99 -1.43 5.22
C LEU A 38 -1.39 -0.39 4.27
N GLN A 39 -1.52 0.91 4.56
CA GLN A 39 -1.13 1.96 3.62
C GLN A 39 0.36 1.98 3.34
N ASP A 40 1.20 1.92 4.35
CA ASP A 40 2.66 1.92 4.21
C ASP A 40 3.18 0.66 3.52
N GLN A 41 2.67 -0.53 3.87
CA GLN A 41 3.02 -1.78 3.20
C GLN A 41 2.68 -1.73 1.71
N THR A 42 1.48 -1.28 1.36
CA THR A 42 1.04 -1.18 -0.03
C THR A 42 1.80 -0.10 -0.78
N THR A 43 2.09 1.04 -0.15
CA THR A 43 2.93 2.08 -0.73
C THR A 43 4.31 1.56 -1.08
N LEU A 44 4.94 0.79 -0.16
CA LEU A 44 6.24 0.17 -0.41
C LEU A 44 6.19 -0.83 -1.56
N ASN A 45 5.17 -1.70 -1.62
CA ASN A 45 4.99 -2.64 -2.73
C ASN A 45 4.97 -1.92 -4.08
N ILE A 46 4.18 -0.84 -4.20
CA ILE A 46 4.04 -0.09 -5.44
C ILE A 46 5.32 0.67 -5.79
N LEU A 47 5.97 1.26 -4.80
CA LEU A 47 7.24 1.94 -4.99
C LEU A 47 8.30 0.99 -5.55
N LEU A 48 8.43 -0.22 -4.98
CA LEU A 48 9.37 -1.24 -5.45
C LEU A 48 8.98 -1.75 -6.85
N ASN A 49 7.70 -1.95 -7.14
CA ASN A 49 7.25 -2.31 -8.47
C ASN A 49 7.73 -1.31 -9.54
N PHE A 50 7.68 -0.03 -9.22
CA PHE A 50 8.15 1.01 -10.12
C PHE A 50 9.68 1.11 -10.16
N VAL A 51 10.34 1.21 -8.98
CA VAL A 51 11.78 1.53 -8.90
C VAL A 51 12.66 0.33 -9.22
N GLU A 52 12.33 -0.85 -8.65
CA GLU A 52 13.16 -2.05 -8.78
C GLU A 52 12.78 -2.91 -9.97
N PHE A 53 11.48 -3.03 -10.27
CA PHE A 53 11.00 -3.88 -11.36
C PHE A 53 10.67 -3.11 -12.64
N GLY A 54 10.79 -1.79 -12.64
CA GLY A 54 10.61 -0.95 -13.83
C GLY A 54 9.18 -0.95 -14.38
N MET A 55 8.20 -1.27 -13.58
CA MET A 55 6.79 -1.29 -14.01
C MET A 55 6.29 0.12 -14.26
N LEU A 56 5.49 0.30 -15.31
CA LEU A 56 4.77 1.56 -15.51
C LEU A 56 3.71 1.76 -14.42
N PRO A 57 3.25 3.00 -14.17
CA PRO A 57 2.28 3.28 -13.10
C PRO A 57 1.03 2.40 -13.12
N ALA A 58 0.46 2.13 -14.29
CA ALA A 58 -0.72 1.28 -14.41
C ALA A 58 -0.44 -0.16 -13.97
N ASP A 59 0.70 -0.73 -14.38
CA ASP A 59 1.10 -2.09 -14.01
C ASP A 59 1.48 -2.14 -12.53
N ALA A 60 2.19 -1.14 -12.01
CA ALA A 60 2.62 -1.08 -10.62
C ALA A 60 1.43 -1.09 -9.64
N VAL A 61 0.34 -0.35 -9.94
CA VAL A 61 -0.84 -0.28 -9.06
C VAL A 61 -1.78 -1.47 -9.22
N THR A 62 -1.70 -2.24 -10.31
CA THR A 62 -2.55 -3.41 -10.56
C THR A 62 -1.86 -4.74 -10.33
N ALA A 63 -0.53 -4.76 -10.16
CA ALA A 63 0.24 -5.97 -9.86
C ALA A 63 -0.30 -6.69 -8.61
N GLN A 64 -0.08 -8.00 -8.57
CA GLN A 64 -0.42 -8.81 -7.40
C GLN A 64 0.30 -8.30 -6.17
N ARG A 65 -0.44 -8.15 -5.08
CA ARG A 65 0.06 -7.59 -3.82
C ARG A 65 -0.06 -8.59 -2.69
N PHE A 66 0.68 -8.29 -1.64
CA PHE A 66 0.55 -8.96 -0.35
C PHE A 66 0.42 -7.93 0.78
N ALA A 67 -0.05 -8.38 1.92
CA ALA A 67 -0.06 -7.62 3.15
C ALA A 67 0.10 -8.55 4.34
N THR A 68 0.63 -8.03 5.45
CA THR A 68 0.66 -8.72 6.73
C THR A 68 -0.17 -7.96 7.77
N GLU A 69 -0.69 -8.68 8.74
CA GLU A 69 -1.29 -8.11 9.94
C GLU A 69 -0.28 -8.11 11.11
N HIS A 70 1.00 -8.17 10.81
CA HIS A 70 2.09 -8.09 11.78
C HIS A 70 2.34 -6.62 12.17
N HIS A 71 1.31 -5.97 12.67
CA HIS A 71 1.31 -4.59 13.13
C HIS A 71 0.31 -4.42 14.29
N GLN A 72 0.37 -3.28 14.96
CA GLN A 72 -0.62 -2.90 15.97
C GLN A 72 -1.87 -2.36 15.27
N ASP A 73 -3.05 -2.65 15.84
CA ASP A 73 -4.29 -2.02 15.38
C ASP A 73 -4.30 -0.53 15.75
N SER A 74 -4.35 0.34 14.74
CA SER A 74 -4.41 1.79 14.95
C SER A 74 -5.80 2.27 15.36
N PHE A 75 -6.83 1.49 15.11
CA PHE A 75 -8.21 1.85 15.38
C PHE A 75 -8.68 1.37 16.75
N ASP A 76 -8.17 0.21 17.20
CA ASP A 76 -8.44 -0.36 18.51
C ASP A 76 -7.16 -0.92 19.16
N PRO A 77 -6.23 -0.03 19.57
CA PRO A 77 -4.92 -0.46 20.05
C PRO A 77 -5.03 -1.23 21.37
N ASN A 78 -4.41 -2.41 21.42
CA ASN A 78 -4.31 -3.21 22.63
C ASN A 78 -3.42 -2.49 23.67
N PRO A 79 -3.88 -2.25 24.90
CA PRO A 79 -3.09 -1.62 25.96
C PRO A 79 -1.92 -2.51 26.43
N ASN A 80 -2.04 -3.84 26.25
CA ASN A 80 -0.94 -4.76 26.55
C ASN A 80 0.02 -4.80 25.34
N ARG A 81 1.22 -4.24 25.51
CA ARG A 81 2.21 -4.16 24.43
C ARG A 81 2.73 -5.51 23.95
N GLU A 82 2.75 -6.52 24.80
CA GLU A 82 3.20 -7.87 24.45
C GLU A 82 2.23 -8.59 23.51
N GLU A 83 0.95 -8.19 23.57
CA GLU A 83 -0.14 -8.74 22.75
C GLU A 83 -0.63 -7.73 21.67
N ALA A 84 0.11 -6.64 21.45
CA ALA A 84 -0.36 -5.54 20.63
C ALA A 84 -0.30 -5.82 19.12
N PHE A 85 0.51 -6.79 18.69
CA PHE A 85 0.57 -7.21 17.29
C PHE A 85 -0.56 -8.17 16.96
N ILE A 86 -1.34 -7.87 15.91
CA ILE A 86 -2.58 -8.58 15.60
C ILE A 86 -2.30 -10.05 15.26
N GLU A 87 -1.49 -10.32 14.25
CA GLU A 87 -1.16 -11.69 13.80
C GLU A 87 0.29 -11.80 13.31
N PRO A 88 1.25 -12.04 14.18
CA PRO A 88 2.62 -12.31 13.78
C PRO A 88 2.71 -13.51 12.82
N GLY A 89 3.44 -13.34 11.71
CA GLY A 89 3.61 -14.37 10.69
C GLY A 89 2.47 -14.50 9.68
N SER A 90 1.41 -13.72 9.80
CA SER A 90 0.33 -13.67 8.79
C SER A 90 0.82 -13.12 7.46
N LEU A 91 0.28 -13.64 6.36
CA LEU A 91 0.54 -13.16 5.01
C LEU A 91 -0.70 -13.34 4.14
N THR A 92 -1.37 -12.25 3.85
CA THR A 92 -2.47 -12.21 2.89
C THR A 92 -1.92 -11.91 1.50
N VAL A 93 -2.27 -12.74 0.51
CA VAL A 93 -1.84 -12.58 -0.89
C VAL A 93 -3.04 -12.53 -1.81
N ASN A 94 -2.91 -11.84 -2.95
CA ASN A 94 -3.95 -11.89 -3.98
C ASN A 94 -4.07 -13.29 -4.58
N ALA A 95 -5.29 -13.68 -4.98
CA ALA A 95 -5.60 -14.98 -5.58
C ALA A 95 -4.82 -15.26 -6.89
N GLY A 96 -4.43 -14.21 -7.63
CA GLY A 96 -3.61 -14.32 -8.82
C GLY A 96 -2.14 -14.71 -8.57
N LEU A 97 -1.69 -14.74 -7.32
CA LEU A 97 -0.38 -15.28 -6.98
C LEU A 97 -0.45 -16.81 -7.06
N GLY A 98 0.29 -17.42 -7.98
CA GLY A 98 0.22 -18.86 -8.27
C GLY A 98 0.34 -19.77 -7.04
N GLN A 99 -0.31 -20.93 -7.08
CA GLN A 99 -0.36 -21.88 -5.96
C GLN A 99 1.04 -22.37 -5.51
N GLU A 100 1.99 -22.48 -6.43
CA GLU A 100 3.37 -22.86 -6.11
C GLU A 100 4.03 -21.83 -5.19
N THR A 101 3.89 -20.54 -5.51
CA THR A 101 4.40 -19.44 -4.68
C THR A 101 3.72 -19.40 -3.32
N GLN A 102 2.40 -19.61 -3.26
CA GLN A 102 1.66 -19.67 -2.01
C GLN A 102 2.17 -20.84 -1.13
N ALA A 103 2.40 -22.01 -1.72
CA ALA A 103 2.93 -23.17 -1.02
C ALA A 103 4.38 -22.96 -0.52
N ASP A 104 5.22 -22.28 -1.31
CA ASP A 104 6.58 -21.96 -0.89
C ASP A 104 6.60 -20.97 0.28
N LEU A 105 5.75 -19.94 0.23
CA LEU A 105 5.58 -19.00 1.34
C LEU A 105 5.13 -19.70 2.63
N ALA A 106 4.17 -20.63 2.53
CA ALA A 106 3.75 -21.43 3.68
C ALA A 106 4.87 -22.31 4.23
N LYS A 107 5.68 -22.94 3.39
CA LYS A 107 6.87 -23.71 3.80
C LYS A 107 7.91 -22.85 4.53
N ARG A 108 7.99 -21.55 4.22
CA ARG A 108 8.86 -20.59 4.92
C ARG A 108 8.33 -20.15 6.28
N GLY A 109 7.16 -20.65 6.69
CA GLY A 109 6.56 -20.39 8.00
C GLY A 109 5.50 -19.30 8.03
N HIS A 110 5.07 -18.79 6.86
CA HIS A 110 3.97 -17.84 6.81
C HIS A 110 2.60 -18.51 6.93
N THR A 111 1.71 -17.89 7.69
CA THR A 111 0.27 -18.24 7.66
C THR A 111 -0.35 -17.56 6.45
N VAL A 112 -0.33 -18.26 5.30
CA VAL A 112 -0.79 -17.70 4.03
C VAL A 112 -2.32 -17.72 3.93
N ARG A 113 -2.90 -16.56 3.60
CA ARG A 113 -4.32 -16.40 3.27
C ARG A 113 -4.45 -15.87 1.86
N VAL A 114 -5.35 -16.46 1.10
CA VAL A 114 -5.63 -16.01 -0.27
C VAL A 114 -6.85 -15.11 -0.25
N LYS A 115 -6.73 -13.94 -0.86
CA LYS A 115 -7.79 -12.95 -0.95
C LYS A 115 -8.20 -12.71 -2.40
N ASP A 116 -9.48 -12.88 -2.67
CA ASP A 116 -10.08 -12.37 -3.90
C ASP A 116 -10.22 -10.85 -3.86
N GLY A 117 -10.04 -10.21 -5.03
CA GLY A 117 -10.10 -8.75 -5.13
C GLY A 117 -8.84 -8.05 -4.64
N THR A 118 -8.97 -6.79 -4.26
CA THR A 118 -7.82 -5.93 -4.00
C THR A 118 -7.34 -5.97 -2.55
N ILE A 119 -6.03 -5.80 -2.38
CA ILE A 119 -5.40 -5.50 -1.09
C ILE A 119 -5.09 -4.01 -1.10
N ALA A 120 -5.78 -3.23 -0.27
CA ALA A 120 -5.79 -1.78 -0.23
C ALA A 120 -6.14 -1.12 -1.59
N ASN A 121 -6.13 0.20 -1.67
CA ASN A 121 -6.66 0.96 -2.80
C ASN A 121 -5.64 2.02 -3.26
N PRO A 122 -4.64 1.63 -4.07
CA PRO A 122 -3.57 2.52 -4.49
C PRO A 122 -3.95 3.42 -5.67
N VAL A 123 -3.31 4.58 -5.68
CA VAL A 123 -3.19 5.48 -6.83
C VAL A 123 -1.76 5.98 -6.94
N MET A 124 -1.31 6.28 -8.16
CA MET A 124 0.04 6.71 -8.45
C MET A 124 0.06 7.77 -9.55
N LEU A 125 0.91 8.77 -9.36
CA LEU A 125 1.27 9.76 -10.37
C LEU A 125 2.76 9.65 -10.64
N TYR A 126 3.15 9.74 -11.90
CA TYR A 126 4.55 9.75 -12.33
C TYR A 126 4.78 10.89 -13.32
N VAL A 127 5.86 11.61 -13.12
CA VAL A 127 6.37 12.64 -14.02
C VAL A 127 7.61 12.10 -14.71
N ASP A 128 7.51 11.83 -16.00
CA ASP A 128 8.69 11.55 -16.82
C ASP A 128 9.41 12.88 -17.10
N GLN A 129 10.55 13.05 -16.46
CA GLN A 129 11.30 14.30 -16.54
C GLN A 129 12.00 14.51 -17.88
N GLU A 130 12.19 13.45 -18.66
CA GLU A 130 12.84 13.51 -19.97
C GLU A 130 11.84 13.97 -21.04
N SER A 131 10.67 13.36 -21.08
CA SER A 131 9.62 13.69 -22.05
C SER A 131 8.66 14.79 -21.57
N GLY A 132 8.62 15.08 -20.27
CA GLY A 132 7.65 15.95 -19.65
C GLY A 132 6.23 15.35 -19.53
N GLN A 133 6.08 14.07 -19.85
CA GLN A 133 4.79 13.39 -19.77
C GLN A 133 4.36 13.11 -18.32
N LEU A 134 3.06 13.23 -18.08
CA LEU A 134 2.43 12.88 -16.82
C LEU A 134 1.65 11.57 -16.97
N TYR A 135 1.90 10.64 -16.07
CA TYR A 135 1.17 9.39 -15.98
C TYR A 135 0.36 9.39 -14.68
N ALA A 136 -0.90 8.97 -14.79
CA ALA A 136 -1.77 8.82 -13.64
C ALA A 136 -2.43 7.44 -13.70
N ALA A 137 -2.37 6.69 -12.60
CA ALA A 137 -2.95 5.37 -12.51
C ALA A 137 -3.67 5.15 -11.17
N GLY A 138 -4.77 4.43 -11.21
CA GLY A 138 -5.47 3.92 -10.06
C GLY A 138 -5.87 2.47 -10.32
N ASP A 139 -5.95 1.65 -9.29
CA ASP A 139 -6.37 0.26 -9.41
C ASP A 139 -7.90 0.19 -9.68
N PRO A 140 -8.35 -0.23 -10.89
CA PRO A 140 -9.77 -0.26 -11.23
C PRO A 140 -10.55 -1.28 -10.38
N ALA A 141 -9.91 -2.39 -9.99
CA ALA A 141 -10.53 -3.38 -9.12
C ALA A 141 -10.79 -2.83 -7.71
N ALA A 142 -9.97 -1.84 -7.29
CA ALA A 142 -10.18 -1.06 -6.08
C ALA A 142 -11.12 0.15 -6.28
N ARG A 143 -11.77 0.28 -7.44
CA ARG A 143 -12.59 1.44 -7.84
C ARG A 143 -11.81 2.76 -7.80
N ARG A 144 -10.51 2.71 -8.11
CA ARG A 144 -9.66 3.88 -8.24
C ARG A 144 -9.42 4.17 -9.70
N HIS A 145 -9.66 5.40 -10.09
CA HIS A 145 -9.52 5.87 -11.45
C HIS A 145 -8.61 7.09 -11.46
N ALA A 146 -7.87 7.25 -12.54
CA ALA A 146 -7.06 8.42 -12.78
C ALA A 146 -7.40 8.99 -14.16
N ALA A 147 -7.34 10.30 -14.28
CA ALA A 147 -7.53 10.99 -15.53
C ALA A 147 -6.57 12.16 -15.63
N ALA A 148 -6.12 12.45 -16.85
CA ALA A 148 -5.36 13.66 -17.16
C ALA A 148 -6.26 14.63 -17.94
N LEU A 149 -6.17 15.91 -17.60
CA LEU A 149 -6.76 16.97 -18.40
C LEU A 149 -5.75 17.39 -19.49
N ASN A 150 -6.17 17.31 -20.74
CA ASN A 150 -5.41 17.95 -21.82
C ASN A 150 -5.58 19.46 -21.70
N THR A 151 -4.58 20.16 -21.22
CA THR A 151 -4.49 21.61 -21.41
C THR A 151 -4.04 21.87 -22.84
N LYS A 152 -4.97 22.32 -23.68
CA LYS A 152 -4.60 22.90 -24.99
C LYS A 152 -3.86 24.21 -24.79
#